data_6f11a6c3e47a95d6e0a609364cac830b
#
_entry.id   6f11a6c3e47a95d6e0a609364cac830b
#
_cell.length_a   1.000
_cell.length_b   1.000
_cell.length_c   1.000
_cell.angle_alpha   90.00
_cell.angle_beta   90.00
_cell.angle_gamma   90.00
#
_symmetry.space_group_name_H-M   'P 1'
#
loop_
_entity.id
_entity.type
_entity.pdbx_description
1 polymer ?
#
loop_
_entity_poly.entity_id
_entity_poly.type
_entity_poly.pdbx_seq_one_letter_code
_entity_poly.pdbx_strand_id
1 'polypeptide(L)'
;PVICILDPAGAEPQLRNQVLAGESCWTGDGIFINSSNHDKGIDLNGLNKEQGIATITRWLERQNLGKATINYKIRDWLFSRQRYWGEPFPVIHWEDGEVTLDEDLPVTLPELEKYEPGEGGESPLANAHNWLHVTDRNGRRGRRETNTMPQWAGSCWYYLRFLDPANKERIFDPKLEKYWMPVDLYVGGAEHAVLHLLYSRFWHKVLFDLGIVSTDEPFAKLFNQGMILAF
;
A
#
# COMPACT_ATOMS: atom_id res chain seq x y z
N PRO A 1 -33.61 27.75 14.48
CA PRO A 1 -34.42 27.07 13.46
C PRO A 1 -33.56 26.11 12.64
N VAL A 2 -34.13 24.95 12.29
CA VAL A 2 -33.50 24.03 11.33
C VAL A 2 -33.77 24.56 9.94
N ILE A 3 -32.71 24.65 9.11
CA ILE A 3 -32.80 25.14 7.73
C ILE A 3 -32.53 23.95 6.82
N CYS A 4 -33.40 23.68 5.85
CA CYS A 4 -33.16 22.69 4.82
C CYS A 4 -32.10 23.21 3.86
N ILE A 5 -31.02 22.45 3.67
CA ILE A 5 -29.89 22.82 2.80
C ILE A 5 -29.78 21.95 1.55
N LEU A 6 -30.67 20.95 1.40
CA LEU A 6 -30.62 20.00 0.29
C LEU A 6 -32.04 19.75 -0.24
N ASP A 7 -32.32 20.13 -1.46
CA ASP A 7 -33.56 19.80 -2.16
C ASP A 7 -33.47 18.39 -2.75
N PRO A 8 -34.29 17.44 -2.28
CA PRO A 8 -34.33 16.08 -2.81
C PRO A 8 -35.16 16.01 -4.11
N ALA A 9 -34.69 16.66 -5.17
CA ALA A 9 -35.46 16.82 -6.42
C ALA A 9 -35.95 15.51 -7.07
N GLY A 10 -35.33 14.37 -6.73
CA GLY A 10 -35.73 13.03 -7.19
C GLY A 10 -36.67 12.26 -6.27
N ALA A 11 -37.06 12.84 -5.12
CA ALA A 11 -37.96 12.19 -4.15
C ALA A 11 -39.42 12.37 -4.54
N GLU A 12 -40.28 11.51 -3.98
CA GLU A 12 -41.75 11.64 -4.09
C GLU A 12 -42.22 13.03 -3.61
N PRO A 13 -43.15 13.68 -4.31
CA PRO A 13 -43.54 15.07 -4.03
C PRO A 13 -43.93 15.34 -2.59
N GLN A 14 -44.61 14.41 -1.94
CA GLN A 14 -45.01 14.55 -0.52
C GLN A 14 -43.80 14.57 0.42
N LEU A 15 -42.88 13.63 0.23
CA LEU A 15 -41.64 13.57 1.02
C LEU A 15 -40.76 14.81 0.78
N ARG A 16 -40.62 15.22 -0.50
CA ARG A 16 -39.86 16.44 -0.84
C ARG A 16 -40.42 17.66 -0.11
N ASN A 17 -41.75 17.85 -0.08
CA ASN A 17 -42.35 18.98 0.62
C ASN A 17 -42.09 18.93 2.13
N GLN A 18 -42.17 17.74 2.75
CA GLN A 18 -41.85 17.55 4.18
C GLN A 18 -40.37 17.87 4.50
N VAL A 19 -39.45 17.47 3.61
CA VAL A 19 -38.03 17.77 3.76
C VAL A 19 -37.78 19.27 3.63
N LEU A 20 -38.33 19.91 2.63
CA LEU A 20 -38.23 21.36 2.44
C LEU A 20 -38.84 22.18 3.59
N ALA A 21 -39.91 21.68 4.20
CA ALA A 21 -40.50 22.27 5.39
C ALA A 21 -39.72 22.01 6.69
N GLY A 22 -38.72 21.14 6.67
CA GLY A 22 -37.95 20.72 7.86
C GLY A 22 -38.66 19.73 8.74
N GLU A 23 -39.71 19.09 8.26
CA GLU A 23 -40.56 18.10 8.98
C GLU A 23 -40.01 16.66 8.83
N SER A 24 -39.13 16.41 7.85
CA SER A 24 -38.51 15.10 7.60
C SER A 24 -37.04 15.27 7.21
N CYS A 25 -36.23 14.22 7.43
CA CYS A 25 -34.83 14.17 7.04
C CYS A 25 -34.66 13.50 5.68
N TRP A 26 -33.65 13.94 4.93
CA TRP A 26 -33.23 13.35 3.66
C TRP A 26 -31.74 12.94 3.71
N THR A 27 -31.44 11.71 3.32
CA THR A 27 -30.07 11.17 3.32
C THR A 27 -29.57 10.80 1.91
N GLY A 28 -30.41 10.98 0.89
CA GLY A 28 -30.06 10.72 -0.51
C GLY A 28 -29.41 11.92 -1.20
N ASP A 29 -29.24 11.79 -2.52
CA ASP A 29 -28.72 12.87 -3.35
C ASP A 29 -29.74 14.00 -3.55
N GLY A 30 -29.25 15.20 -3.81
CA GLY A 30 -30.08 16.37 -4.04
C GLY A 30 -29.27 17.57 -4.53
N ILE A 31 -29.97 18.70 -4.61
CA ILE A 31 -29.39 19.98 -5.04
C ILE A 31 -29.29 20.90 -3.84
N PHE A 32 -28.15 21.54 -3.65
CA PHE A 32 -27.97 22.50 -2.54
C PHE A 32 -28.87 23.71 -2.69
N ILE A 33 -29.53 24.07 -1.59
CA ILE A 33 -30.35 25.26 -1.43
C ILE A 33 -29.99 25.94 -0.11
N ASN A 34 -30.29 27.20 0.08
CA ASN A 34 -29.98 27.96 1.30
C ASN A 34 -28.51 27.81 1.74
N SER A 35 -27.60 27.61 0.79
CA SER A 35 -26.19 27.24 1.03
C SER A 35 -25.23 28.27 0.42
N SER A 36 -25.47 29.56 0.70
CA SER A 36 -24.60 30.65 0.27
C SER A 36 -24.04 31.44 1.48
N ASN A 37 -22.80 31.93 1.33
CA ASN A 37 -22.20 32.91 2.23
C ASN A 37 -21.53 34.01 1.38
N HIS A 38 -22.26 35.10 1.21
CA HIS A 38 -21.83 36.22 0.37
C HIS A 38 -20.58 36.91 0.91
N ASP A 39 -20.43 37.01 2.25
CA ASP A 39 -19.27 37.63 2.88
C ASP A 39 -17.98 36.85 2.62
N LYS A 40 -18.09 35.56 2.44
CA LYS A 40 -16.98 34.65 2.12
C LYS A 40 -16.83 34.37 0.63
N GLY A 41 -17.76 34.85 -0.19
CA GLY A 41 -17.76 34.60 -1.64
C GLY A 41 -18.02 33.12 -2.00
N ILE A 42 -18.84 32.41 -1.21
CA ILE A 42 -19.22 31.04 -1.43
C ILE A 42 -20.71 30.97 -1.76
N ASP A 43 -21.05 30.28 -2.85
CA ASP A 43 -22.42 29.94 -3.20
C ASP A 43 -22.45 28.49 -3.74
N LEU A 44 -23.20 27.64 -3.05
CA LEU A 44 -23.39 26.25 -3.44
C LEU A 44 -24.80 26.00 -3.98
N ASN A 45 -25.68 26.99 -3.97
CA ASN A 45 -27.04 26.84 -4.45
C ASN A 45 -27.09 26.37 -5.91
N GLY A 46 -27.96 25.42 -6.20
CA GLY A 46 -28.12 24.86 -7.54
C GLY A 46 -27.07 23.78 -7.90
N LEU A 47 -26.08 23.54 -7.06
CA LEU A 47 -25.06 22.52 -7.27
C LEU A 47 -25.50 21.17 -6.71
N ASN A 48 -25.08 20.09 -7.36
CA ASN A 48 -25.14 18.75 -6.77
C ASN A 48 -23.97 18.53 -5.80
N LYS A 49 -23.96 17.38 -5.11
CA LYS A 49 -22.94 17.02 -4.11
C LYS A 49 -21.50 17.10 -4.65
N GLU A 50 -21.23 16.56 -5.82
CA GLU A 50 -19.89 16.53 -6.41
C GLU A 50 -19.42 17.94 -6.77
N GLN A 51 -20.27 18.72 -7.40
CA GLN A 51 -20.01 20.11 -7.75
C GLN A 51 -19.80 20.97 -6.49
N GLY A 52 -20.59 20.75 -5.45
CA GLY A 52 -20.48 21.43 -4.16
C GLY A 52 -19.14 21.13 -3.47
N ILE A 53 -18.73 19.85 -3.43
CA ILE A 53 -17.43 19.43 -2.87
C ILE A 53 -16.29 20.09 -3.66
N ALA A 54 -16.32 20.04 -4.99
CA ALA A 54 -15.28 20.65 -5.82
C ALA A 54 -15.20 22.18 -5.63
N THR A 55 -16.35 22.85 -5.45
CA THR A 55 -16.42 24.30 -5.25
C THR A 55 -15.87 24.72 -3.89
N ILE A 56 -16.26 24.02 -2.80
CA ILE A 56 -15.76 24.34 -1.46
C ILE A 56 -14.26 23.99 -1.31
N THR A 57 -13.81 22.90 -1.91
CA THR A 57 -12.39 22.49 -1.89
C THR A 57 -11.53 23.56 -2.55
N ARG A 58 -11.89 24.00 -3.75
CA ARG A 58 -11.18 25.09 -4.43
C ARG A 58 -11.18 26.41 -3.66
N TRP A 59 -12.27 26.70 -2.94
CA TRP A 59 -12.33 27.87 -2.08
C TRP A 59 -11.36 27.74 -0.90
N LEU A 60 -11.33 26.59 -0.21
CA LEU A 60 -10.39 26.31 0.89
C LEU A 60 -8.94 26.42 0.44
N GLU A 61 -8.61 25.92 -0.75
CA GLU A 61 -7.27 26.04 -1.34
C GLU A 61 -6.87 27.49 -1.60
N ARG A 62 -7.77 28.30 -2.17
CA ARG A 62 -7.51 29.73 -2.43
C ARG A 62 -7.29 30.52 -1.14
N GLN A 63 -7.93 30.11 -0.05
CA GLN A 63 -7.78 30.76 1.24
C GLN A 63 -6.60 30.20 2.08
N ASN A 64 -5.86 29.21 1.57
CA ASN A 64 -4.82 28.46 2.29
C ASN A 64 -5.34 27.81 3.58
N LEU A 65 -6.61 27.41 3.64
CA LEU A 65 -7.27 26.79 4.79
C LEU A 65 -7.34 25.25 4.65
N GLY A 66 -7.05 24.70 3.47
CA GLY A 66 -7.08 23.26 3.23
C GLY A 66 -6.61 22.94 1.81
N LYS A 67 -6.51 21.64 1.53
CA LYS A 67 -6.17 21.11 0.20
C LYS A 67 -6.95 19.85 -0.09
N ALA A 68 -7.18 19.54 -1.37
CA ALA A 68 -7.71 18.24 -1.78
C ALA A 68 -6.77 17.12 -1.32
N THR A 69 -7.34 16.07 -0.74
CA THR A 69 -6.59 14.91 -0.27
C THR A 69 -7.36 13.65 -0.62
N ILE A 70 -6.65 12.68 -1.17
CA ILE A 70 -7.20 11.35 -1.42
C ILE A 70 -6.83 10.46 -0.23
N ASN A 71 -7.82 9.95 0.47
CA ASN A 71 -7.64 8.99 1.55
C ASN A 71 -8.11 7.62 1.09
N TYR A 72 -7.22 6.64 1.18
CA TYR A 72 -7.56 5.25 0.88
C TYR A 72 -8.09 4.56 2.13
N LYS A 73 -9.23 3.88 2.02
CA LYS A 73 -9.82 3.06 3.10
C LYS A 73 -9.13 1.69 3.19
N ILE A 74 -7.81 1.71 3.25
CA ILE A 74 -7.00 0.52 3.38
C ILE A 74 -6.11 0.67 4.62
N ARG A 75 -5.88 -0.42 5.34
CA ARG A 75 -4.93 -0.42 6.45
C ARG A 75 -3.51 -0.47 5.91
N ASP A 76 -2.57 0.12 6.64
CA ASP A 76 -1.16 0.03 6.33
C ASP A 76 -0.73 -1.44 6.24
N TRP A 77 0.05 -1.73 5.23
CA TRP A 77 0.57 -3.08 5.02
C TRP A 77 1.84 -3.27 5.85
N LEU A 78 1.76 -4.16 6.83
CA LEU A 78 2.92 -4.51 7.65
C LEU A 78 3.87 -5.39 6.84
N PHE A 79 4.94 -4.79 6.35
CA PHE A 79 5.97 -5.45 5.54
C PHE A 79 7.17 -5.89 6.36
N SER A 80 7.08 -5.95 7.69
CA SER A 80 8.15 -6.38 8.58
C SER A 80 7.66 -7.37 9.63
N ARG A 81 8.52 -8.29 10.06
CA ARG A 81 8.25 -9.32 11.06
C ARG A 81 9.42 -9.46 12.01
N GLN A 82 9.13 -9.63 13.30
CA GLN A 82 10.08 -9.95 14.36
C GLN A 82 10.38 -11.45 14.33
N ARG A 83 10.95 -11.94 13.22
CA ARG A 83 11.25 -13.34 13.00
C ARG A 83 12.64 -13.51 12.42
N TYR A 84 13.28 -14.65 12.71
CA TYR A 84 14.58 -14.98 12.12
C TYR A 84 14.43 -15.33 10.64
N TRP A 85 13.50 -16.24 10.31
CA TRP A 85 13.31 -16.69 8.94
C TRP A 85 12.55 -15.67 8.09
N GLY A 86 13.23 -15.14 7.11
CA GLY A 86 12.76 -14.17 6.14
C GLY A 86 13.95 -13.44 5.51
N GLU A 87 13.70 -12.68 4.45
CA GLU A 87 14.71 -11.82 3.84
C GLU A 87 15.03 -10.65 4.78
N PRO A 88 16.30 -10.44 5.16
CA PRO A 88 16.69 -9.31 5.98
C PRO A 88 16.55 -8.01 5.19
N PHE A 89 16.19 -6.94 5.89
CA PHE A 89 16.22 -5.60 5.30
C PHE A 89 17.67 -5.11 5.21
N PRO A 90 18.11 -4.62 4.04
CA PRO A 90 19.44 -4.05 3.88
C PRO A 90 19.46 -2.60 4.40
N VAL A 91 19.19 -2.43 5.71
CA VAL A 91 19.03 -1.11 6.34
C VAL A 91 19.88 -1.04 7.59
N ILE A 92 20.58 0.09 7.77
CA ILE A 92 21.37 0.42 8.94
C ILE A 92 20.77 1.66 9.62
N HIS A 93 20.51 1.54 10.92
CA HIS A 93 20.12 2.62 11.79
C HIS A 93 21.37 3.14 12.52
N TRP A 94 21.79 4.37 12.22
CA TRP A 94 22.96 4.99 12.80
C TRP A 94 22.65 5.64 14.14
N GLU A 95 23.65 5.72 15.03
CA GLU A 95 23.49 6.34 16.37
C GLU A 95 23.11 7.83 16.31
N ASP A 96 23.41 8.52 15.23
CA ASP A 96 23.02 9.92 14.99
C ASP A 96 21.57 10.10 14.48
N GLY A 97 20.84 8.98 14.32
CA GLY A 97 19.44 8.97 13.91
C GLY A 97 19.23 8.89 12.39
N GLU A 98 20.30 8.89 11.60
CA GLU A 98 20.18 8.65 10.16
C GLU A 98 19.89 7.15 9.87
N VAL A 99 19.19 6.89 8.78
CA VAL A 99 18.91 5.53 8.29
C VAL A 99 19.39 5.45 6.85
N THR A 100 20.26 4.46 6.57
CA THR A 100 20.79 4.24 5.22
C THR A 100 20.62 2.79 4.76
N LEU A 101 20.84 2.55 3.47
CA LEU A 101 20.99 1.19 2.97
C LEU A 101 22.34 0.62 3.41
N ASP A 102 22.39 -0.70 3.64
CA ASP A 102 23.63 -1.46 3.81
C ASP A 102 24.29 -1.61 2.44
N GLU A 103 25.51 -1.16 2.30
CA GLU A 103 26.26 -1.26 1.04
C GLU A 103 26.90 -2.66 0.85
N ASP A 104 26.99 -3.45 1.93
CA ASP A 104 27.53 -4.80 1.90
C ASP A 104 26.42 -5.82 1.57
N LEU A 105 26.13 -5.96 0.28
CA LEU A 105 25.09 -6.83 -0.24
C LEU A 105 25.64 -8.13 -0.83
N PRO A 106 24.92 -9.25 -0.69
CA PRO A 106 23.63 -9.41 -0.01
C PRO A 106 23.77 -9.48 1.51
N VAL A 107 22.83 -8.86 2.22
CA VAL A 107 22.73 -9.08 3.69
C VAL A 107 22.22 -10.49 3.93
N THR A 108 23.06 -11.33 4.53
CA THR A 108 22.71 -12.73 4.84
C THR A 108 22.35 -12.89 6.32
N LEU A 109 21.48 -13.86 6.61
CA LEU A 109 21.12 -14.21 7.98
C LEU A 109 22.35 -14.83 8.70
N PRO A 110 22.66 -14.37 9.93
CA PRO A 110 23.76 -14.97 10.72
C PRO A 110 23.29 -16.30 11.32
N GLU A 111 24.23 -17.20 11.57
CA GLU A 111 23.95 -18.38 12.39
C GLU A 111 23.73 -17.98 13.85
N LEU A 112 22.69 -18.55 14.47
CA LEU A 112 22.37 -18.37 15.88
C LEU A 112 22.33 -19.72 16.58
N GLU A 113 22.85 -19.78 17.81
CA GLU A 113 22.72 -20.97 18.65
C GLU A 113 21.28 -21.22 19.07
N LYS A 114 20.49 -20.17 19.24
CA LYS A 114 19.08 -20.19 19.62
C LYS A 114 18.28 -19.14 18.87
N TYR A 115 17.07 -19.48 18.48
CA TYR A 115 16.12 -18.61 17.77
C TYR A 115 15.05 -18.05 18.71
N GLU A 116 15.47 -17.66 19.92
CA GLU A 116 14.58 -17.05 20.92
C GLU A 116 14.40 -15.56 20.65
N PRO A 117 13.24 -14.98 20.96
CA PRO A 117 13.04 -13.54 20.89
C PRO A 117 14.09 -12.78 21.70
N GLY A 118 14.48 -11.61 21.21
CA GLY A 118 15.33 -10.69 21.96
C GLY A 118 14.61 -10.07 23.17
N GLU A 119 15.32 -9.27 23.94
CA GLU A 119 14.74 -8.56 25.08
C GLU A 119 13.59 -7.64 24.62
N GLY A 120 12.50 -7.61 25.39
CA GLY A 120 11.33 -6.79 25.04
C GLY A 120 10.50 -7.29 23.84
N GLY A 121 10.76 -8.50 23.33
CA GLY A 121 10.04 -9.06 22.18
C GLY A 121 10.64 -8.67 20.81
N GLU A 122 11.87 -8.21 20.79
CA GLU A 122 12.61 -7.97 19.56
C GLU A 122 12.82 -9.27 18.76
N SER A 123 13.15 -9.13 17.47
CA SER A 123 13.51 -10.24 16.60
C SER A 123 14.69 -11.06 17.18
N PRO A 124 14.76 -12.38 16.97
CA PRO A 124 15.92 -13.19 17.30
C PRO A 124 17.25 -12.64 16.76
N LEU A 125 17.23 -11.89 15.65
CA LEU A 125 18.40 -11.24 15.08
C LEU A 125 19.02 -10.18 16.00
N ALA A 126 18.26 -9.64 16.95
CA ALA A 126 18.79 -8.71 17.96
C ALA A 126 19.83 -9.40 18.87
N ASN A 127 19.82 -10.72 18.98
CA ASN A 127 20.80 -11.49 19.75
C ASN A 127 22.10 -11.79 18.99
N ALA A 128 22.14 -11.48 17.68
CA ALA A 128 23.31 -11.69 16.82
C ALA A 128 24.29 -10.49 16.90
N HIS A 129 24.88 -10.24 18.05
CA HIS A 129 25.64 -9.02 18.33
C HIS A 129 26.73 -8.70 17.27
N ASN A 130 27.46 -9.70 16.80
CA ASN A 130 28.51 -9.52 15.79
C ASN A 130 27.95 -9.13 14.41
N TRP A 131 26.76 -9.57 14.07
CA TRP A 131 26.07 -9.24 12.85
C TRP A 131 25.33 -7.90 12.98
N LEU A 132 24.75 -7.65 14.13
CA LEU A 132 23.88 -6.52 14.43
C LEU A 132 24.64 -5.19 14.37
N HIS A 133 25.81 -5.13 15.03
CA HIS A 133 26.57 -3.89 15.14
C HIS A 133 27.50 -3.69 13.97
N VAL A 134 27.40 -2.53 13.32
CA VAL A 134 28.23 -2.12 12.21
C VAL A 134 28.98 -0.83 12.54
N THR A 135 30.15 -0.70 11.93
CA THR A 135 30.94 0.53 12.01
C THR A 135 31.43 0.86 10.61
N ASP A 136 31.17 2.06 10.14
CA ASP A 136 31.64 2.51 8.83
C ASP A 136 33.14 2.85 8.82
N ARG A 137 33.67 3.22 7.65
CA ARG A 137 35.10 3.57 7.47
C ARG A 137 35.53 4.82 8.25
N ASN A 138 34.56 5.64 8.68
CA ASN A 138 34.78 6.87 9.43
C ASN A 138 34.67 6.65 10.94
N GLY A 139 34.40 5.43 11.40
CA GLY A 139 34.18 5.09 12.79
C GLY A 139 32.76 5.37 13.29
N ARG A 140 31.81 5.67 12.41
CA ARG A 140 30.40 5.87 12.72
C ARG A 140 29.79 4.53 13.08
N ARG A 141 29.05 4.48 14.20
CA ARG A 141 28.41 3.26 14.70
C ARG A 141 26.94 3.20 14.33
N GLY A 142 26.46 2.00 14.04
CA GLY A 142 25.07 1.75 13.71
C GLY A 142 24.64 0.32 14.02
N ARG A 143 23.37 0.05 13.84
CA ARG A 143 22.76 -1.29 14.01
C ARG A 143 22.01 -1.64 12.73
N ARG A 144 22.18 -2.88 12.26
CA ARG A 144 21.32 -3.42 11.19
C ARG A 144 19.89 -3.54 11.67
N GLU A 145 18.94 -3.40 10.72
CA GLU A 145 17.54 -3.72 10.97
C GLU A 145 17.40 -5.20 11.36
N THR A 146 16.71 -5.48 12.47
CA THR A 146 16.54 -6.83 13.00
C THR A 146 15.25 -7.50 12.56
N ASN A 147 14.30 -6.74 12.03
CA ASN A 147 13.12 -7.32 11.41
C ASN A 147 13.47 -7.97 10.07
N THR A 148 12.69 -8.96 9.67
CA THR A 148 12.76 -9.56 8.36
C THR A 148 11.51 -9.26 7.56
N MET A 149 11.60 -9.37 6.23
CA MET A 149 10.44 -9.27 5.36
C MET A 149 9.52 -10.48 5.57
N PRO A 150 8.21 -10.35 5.31
CA PRO A 150 7.30 -11.50 5.34
C PRO A 150 7.76 -12.58 4.35
N GLN A 151 7.46 -13.83 4.66
CA GLN A 151 7.83 -15.00 3.84
C GLN A 151 7.46 -14.90 2.36
N TRP A 152 6.42 -14.13 2.01
CA TRP A 152 5.99 -13.90 0.63
C TRP A 152 6.89 -12.93 -0.13
N ALA A 153 7.75 -12.18 0.54
CA ALA A 153 8.65 -11.22 -0.10
C ALA A 153 9.70 -11.91 -0.98
N GLY A 154 10.23 -13.06 -0.56
CA GLY A 154 11.15 -13.84 -1.36
C GLY A 154 10.46 -14.60 -2.50
N SER A 155 9.31 -15.22 -2.21
CA SER A 155 8.59 -16.03 -3.21
C SER A 155 7.75 -15.20 -4.19
N CYS A 156 7.53 -13.92 -3.94
CA CYS A 156 6.63 -13.12 -4.77
C CYS A 156 7.15 -12.83 -6.17
N TRP A 157 8.43 -12.96 -6.43
CA TRP A 157 9.07 -12.68 -7.70
C TRP A 157 9.74 -13.91 -8.36
N TYR A 158 9.52 -15.12 -7.83
CA TYR A 158 10.16 -16.34 -8.29
C TYR A 158 9.92 -16.61 -9.79
N TYR A 159 8.73 -16.31 -10.30
CA TYR A 159 8.38 -16.48 -11.71
C TYR A 159 9.26 -15.64 -12.66
N LEU A 160 9.74 -14.48 -12.22
CA LEU A 160 10.71 -13.69 -12.95
C LEU A 160 12.09 -14.35 -12.91
N ARG A 161 12.51 -14.85 -11.75
CA ARG A 161 13.83 -15.52 -11.62
C ARG A 161 13.90 -16.81 -12.42
N PHE A 162 12.79 -17.51 -12.61
CA PHE A 162 12.72 -18.72 -13.43
C PHE A 162 13.05 -18.48 -14.90
N LEU A 163 12.94 -17.26 -15.39
CA LEU A 163 13.29 -16.92 -16.76
C LEU A 163 14.80 -17.06 -17.03
N ASP A 164 15.62 -16.79 -16.02
CA ASP A 164 17.07 -16.80 -16.13
C ASP A 164 17.74 -17.14 -14.79
N PRO A 165 17.58 -18.37 -14.28
CA PRO A 165 17.99 -18.75 -12.94
C PRO A 165 19.49 -18.77 -12.71
N ALA A 166 20.28 -18.92 -13.76
CA ALA A 166 21.73 -18.98 -13.69
C ALA A 166 22.42 -17.60 -13.77
N ASN A 167 21.70 -16.54 -14.04
CA ASN A 167 22.23 -15.20 -14.17
C ASN A 167 22.72 -14.67 -12.81
N LYS A 168 24.00 -14.35 -12.72
CA LYS A 168 24.62 -13.84 -11.47
C LYS A 168 24.77 -12.32 -11.44
N GLU A 169 24.56 -11.65 -12.58
CA GLU A 169 24.79 -10.21 -12.72
C GLU A 169 23.48 -9.40 -12.66
N ARG A 170 22.36 -10.04 -13.05
CA ARG A 170 21.06 -9.39 -13.15
C ARG A 170 19.95 -10.29 -12.62
N ILE A 171 18.79 -9.72 -12.35
CA ILE A 171 17.59 -10.47 -11.99
C ILE A 171 17.25 -11.50 -13.09
N PHE A 172 17.35 -11.09 -14.35
CA PHE A 172 17.12 -11.88 -15.56
C PHE A 172 17.67 -11.14 -16.80
N ASP A 173 17.82 -11.83 -17.92
CA ASP A 173 18.03 -11.19 -19.23
C ASP A 173 16.74 -10.50 -19.69
N PRO A 174 16.75 -9.18 -19.98
CA PRO A 174 15.56 -8.45 -20.45
C PRO A 174 14.94 -9.00 -21.73
N LYS A 175 15.70 -9.71 -22.57
CA LYS A 175 15.15 -10.36 -23.77
C LYS A 175 14.30 -11.57 -23.42
N LEU A 176 14.70 -12.33 -22.40
CA LEU A 176 13.93 -13.47 -21.90
C LEU A 176 12.66 -12.98 -21.22
N GLU A 177 12.76 -11.94 -20.42
CA GLU A 177 11.60 -11.32 -19.77
C GLU A 177 10.59 -10.87 -20.83
N LYS A 178 11.00 -10.06 -21.79
CA LYS A 178 10.11 -9.55 -22.84
C LYS A 178 9.48 -10.64 -23.70
N TYR A 179 10.11 -11.80 -23.82
CA TYR A 179 9.57 -12.93 -24.57
C TYR A 179 8.55 -13.74 -23.77
N TRP A 180 8.80 -13.95 -22.46
CA TRP A 180 8.02 -14.86 -21.63
C TRP A 180 6.93 -14.18 -20.80
N MET A 181 7.03 -12.87 -20.57
CA MET A 181 6.06 -12.13 -19.75
C MET A 181 4.95 -11.47 -20.59
N PRO A 182 3.74 -11.30 -20.02
CA PRO A 182 3.28 -11.82 -18.74
C PRO A 182 3.06 -13.35 -18.76
N VAL A 183 3.00 -13.98 -17.59
CA VAL A 183 2.65 -15.41 -17.48
C VAL A 183 1.23 -15.64 -18.01
N ASP A 184 1.06 -16.55 -18.98
CA ASP A 184 -0.21 -16.76 -19.68
C ASP A 184 -1.32 -17.28 -18.76
N LEU A 185 -0.98 -18.26 -17.91
CA LEU A 185 -1.92 -18.88 -16.98
C LEU A 185 -1.24 -19.15 -15.64
N TYR A 186 -1.80 -18.58 -14.59
CA TYR A 186 -1.35 -18.77 -13.21
C TYR A 186 -2.39 -19.54 -12.41
N VAL A 187 -2.01 -20.70 -11.88
CA VAL A 187 -2.92 -21.61 -11.17
C VAL A 187 -2.58 -21.64 -9.69
N GLY A 188 -3.56 -21.40 -8.84
CA GLY A 188 -3.36 -21.42 -7.40
C GLY A 188 -4.64 -21.24 -6.61
N GLY A 189 -4.59 -21.57 -5.32
CA GLY A 189 -5.73 -21.48 -4.42
C GLY A 189 -6.20 -20.04 -4.17
N ALA A 190 -7.47 -19.90 -3.87
CA ALA A 190 -8.11 -18.60 -3.61
C ALA A 190 -7.51 -17.87 -2.39
N GLU A 191 -6.93 -18.59 -1.42
CA GLU A 191 -6.25 -18.05 -0.24
C GLU A 191 -5.07 -17.14 -0.60
N HIS A 192 -4.45 -17.36 -1.75
CA HIS A 192 -3.33 -16.55 -2.23
C HIS A 192 -3.74 -15.16 -2.74
N ALA A 193 -5.02 -14.88 -2.87
CA ALA A 193 -5.50 -13.56 -3.30
C ALA A 193 -5.03 -12.42 -2.37
N VAL A 194 -4.95 -12.67 -1.06
CA VAL A 194 -4.45 -11.72 -0.05
C VAL A 194 -3.05 -12.07 0.47
N LEU A 195 -2.44 -13.11 -0.05
CA LEU A 195 -1.10 -13.58 0.31
C LEU A 195 -0.15 -13.39 -0.88
N HIS A 196 0.31 -14.48 -1.49
CA HIS A 196 1.28 -14.47 -2.58
C HIS A 196 0.90 -13.56 -3.75
N LEU A 197 -0.34 -13.57 -4.20
CA LEU A 197 -0.77 -12.78 -5.37
C LEU A 197 -0.71 -11.28 -5.11
N LEU A 198 -1.06 -10.83 -3.89
CA LEU A 198 -0.95 -9.43 -3.52
C LEU A 198 0.51 -8.97 -3.54
N TYR A 199 1.42 -9.76 -2.96
CA TYR A 199 2.86 -9.47 -2.98
C TYR A 199 3.42 -9.48 -4.39
N SER A 200 3.11 -10.49 -5.19
CA SER A 200 3.58 -10.63 -6.57
C SER A 200 3.16 -9.44 -7.43
N ARG A 201 1.90 -9.06 -7.35
CA ARG A 201 1.38 -7.93 -8.12
C ARG A 201 1.98 -6.60 -7.68
N PHE A 202 2.08 -6.37 -6.36
CA PHE A 202 2.70 -5.15 -5.83
C PHE A 202 4.16 -5.04 -6.27
N TRP A 203 4.95 -6.11 -6.09
CA TRP A 203 6.36 -6.17 -6.46
C TRP A 203 6.56 -5.96 -7.96
N HIS A 204 5.74 -6.62 -8.76
CA HIS A 204 5.77 -6.48 -10.21
C HIS A 204 5.50 -5.04 -10.67
N LYS A 205 4.52 -4.37 -10.07
CA LYS A 205 4.23 -2.96 -10.36
C LYS A 205 5.39 -2.03 -9.98
N VAL A 206 6.04 -2.27 -8.85
CA VAL A 206 7.25 -1.53 -8.48
C VAL A 206 8.35 -1.73 -9.52
N LEU A 207 8.58 -2.97 -9.97
CA LEU A 207 9.57 -3.27 -11.02
C LEU A 207 9.19 -2.64 -12.37
N PHE A 208 7.90 -2.56 -12.69
CA PHE A 208 7.41 -1.87 -13.88
C PHE A 208 7.64 -0.35 -13.80
N ASP A 209 7.34 0.28 -12.68
CA ASP A 209 7.58 1.71 -12.45
C ASP A 209 9.09 2.06 -12.53
N LEU A 210 9.95 1.11 -12.15
CA LEU A 210 11.40 1.22 -12.28
C LEU A 210 11.92 0.88 -13.70
N GLY A 211 11.05 0.46 -14.63
CA GLY A 211 11.42 0.08 -16.00
C GLY A 211 12.22 -1.24 -16.10
N ILE A 212 12.11 -2.11 -15.09
CA ILE A 212 12.84 -3.40 -15.02
C ILE A 212 12.07 -4.50 -15.76
N VAL A 213 10.72 -4.51 -15.67
CA VAL A 213 9.84 -5.43 -16.40
C VAL A 213 9.06 -4.71 -17.48
N SER A 214 8.64 -5.43 -18.52
CA SER A 214 7.99 -4.88 -19.72
C SER A 214 6.47 -4.79 -19.61
N THR A 215 5.86 -5.47 -18.64
CA THR A 215 4.41 -5.53 -18.46
C THR A 215 4.01 -4.95 -17.08
N ASP A 216 2.85 -4.34 -16.99
CA ASP A 216 2.32 -3.76 -15.75
C ASP A 216 1.60 -4.78 -14.85
N GLU A 217 1.27 -5.96 -15.40
CA GLU A 217 0.66 -7.07 -14.65
C GLU A 217 1.48 -8.35 -14.85
N PRO A 218 1.69 -9.14 -13.77
CA PRO A 218 2.52 -10.34 -13.84
C PRO A 218 1.85 -11.52 -14.54
N PHE A 219 0.52 -11.61 -14.46
CA PHE A 219 -0.28 -12.77 -14.89
C PHE A 219 -1.41 -12.32 -15.80
N ALA A 220 -1.49 -12.90 -17.01
CA ALA A 220 -2.56 -12.63 -17.96
C ALA A 220 -3.88 -13.26 -17.52
N LYS A 221 -3.83 -14.45 -16.92
CA LYS A 221 -5.01 -15.17 -16.45
C LYS A 221 -4.72 -15.91 -15.14
N LEU A 222 -5.62 -15.75 -14.17
CA LEU A 222 -5.62 -16.50 -12.91
C LEU A 222 -6.70 -17.57 -12.94
N PHE A 223 -6.36 -18.77 -12.51
CA PHE A 223 -7.32 -19.86 -12.35
C PHE A 223 -7.23 -20.43 -10.92
N ASN A 224 -8.33 -20.31 -10.19
CA ASN A 224 -8.48 -20.92 -8.86
C ASN A 224 -9.24 -22.24 -9.00
N GLN A 225 -8.59 -23.33 -8.62
CA GLN A 225 -9.17 -24.70 -8.72
C GLN A 225 -10.19 -25.02 -7.63
N GLY A 226 -10.39 -24.11 -6.67
CA GLY A 226 -11.27 -24.31 -5.52
C GLY A 226 -10.59 -25.03 -4.35
N MET A 227 -11.37 -25.37 -3.32
CA MET A 227 -10.90 -26.09 -2.13
C MET A 227 -11.39 -27.53 -2.13
N ILE A 228 -10.51 -28.45 -1.70
CA ILE A 228 -10.90 -29.82 -1.41
C ILE A 228 -11.59 -29.85 -0.04
N LEU A 229 -12.84 -30.33 -0.02
CA LEU A 229 -13.60 -30.50 1.21
C LEU A 229 -13.45 -31.93 1.69
N ALA A 230 -13.20 -32.11 2.99
CA ALA A 230 -13.31 -33.41 3.67
C ALA A 230 -14.71 -33.51 4.30
N PHE A 231 -15.34 -34.68 4.16
CA PHE A 231 -16.61 -35.03 4.78
C PHE A 231 -16.36 -36.02 5.93
#